data_663f6c7d0ccd93e3c3565f887024729e
#
_entry.id   663f6c7d0ccd93e3c3565f887024729e
#
_cell.length_a   1.000
_cell.length_b   1.000
_cell.length_c   1.000
_cell.angle_alpha   90.00
_cell.angle_beta   90.00
_cell.angle_gamma   90.00
#
_symmetry.space_group_name_H-M   'P 1'
#
loop_
_entity.id
_entity.type
_entity.pdbx_description
1 polymer ?
#
loop_
_entity_poly.entity_id
_entity_poly.type
_entity_poly.pdbx_seq_one_letter_code
_entity_poly.pdbx_strand_id
1 'polypeptide(L)'
;DRLRSRGLGDVYKRQMERTLNWLDRCAKAHGREEQMLFPIIQGNFFARLREESAKATIPYAKCGIAVGGLSVGEPASLMYEMLDVLQPLYPENMPRYLMGVGTPDYIIEGVLRGIDMFDCVLPTRIARNGTAMTSKGKVVVRNACYKEDFSPLDENCDCYCCKNFSKAYLRHLVNCNEIEAAMLLSIHNVNFLLKLTENIRTAIAEDRLGEFRENFYRDYYNKGVN
;
A
#
# COMPACT_ATOMS: atom_id res chain seq x y z
N ASP A 1 -0.18 -26.07 21.39
CA ASP A 1 -0.21 -24.78 20.70
C ASP A 1 -1.03 -23.65 21.35
N ARG A 2 -2.04 -23.96 22.16
CA ARG A 2 -2.80 -22.95 22.92
C ARG A 2 -1.93 -22.12 23.91
N LEU A 3 -0.84 -22.66 24.37
CA LEU A 3 0.12 -21.95 25.27
C LEU A 3 1.04 -20.98 24.48
N ARG A 4 1.39 -21.28 23.22
CA ARG A 4 2.17 -20.38 22.36
C ARG A 4 1.37 -19.15 21.91
N SER A 5 0.07 -19.30 21.63
CA SER A 5 -0.80 -18.19 21.25
C SER A 5 -1.02 -17.18 22.41
N ARG A 6 -1.04 -17.63 23.67
CA ARG A 6 -1.11 -16.74 24.83
C ARG A 6 0.18 -15.93 25.02
N GLY A 7 1.34 -16.55 24.79
CA GLY A 7 2.64 -15.85 24.88
C GLY A 7 2.83 -14.80 23.77
N LEU A 8 2.30 -15.03 22.57
CA LEU A 8 2.38 -14.05 21.47
C LEU A 8 1.54 -12.80 21.78
N GLY A 9 0.33 -12.94 22.29
CA GLY A 9 -0.50 -11.80 22.70
C GLY A 9 0.18 -10.91 23.74
N ASP A 10 0.87 -11.50 24.71
CA ASP A 10 1.63 -10.76 25.72
C ASP A 10 2.85 -10.03 25.12
N VAL A 11 3.51 -10.62 24.13
CA VAL A 11 4.62 -9.97 23.43
C VAL A 11 4.13 -8.73 22.68
N TYR A 12 3.04 -8.83 21.92
CA TYR A 12 2.47 -7.70 21.17
C TYR A 12 1.93 -6.61 22.09
N LYS A 13 1.34 -6.96 23.21
CA LYS A 13 0.92 -6.00 24.25
C LYS A 13 2.11 -5.21 24.77
N ARG A 14 3.20 -5.86 25.14
CA ARG A 14 4.44 -5.19 25.58
C ARG A 14 5.04 -4.29 24.50
N GLN A 15 4.99 -4.72 23.23
CA GLN A 15 5.45 -3.89 22.10
C GLN A 15 4.59 -2.65 21.95
N MET A 16 3.27 -2.78 22.05
CA MET A 16 2.34 -1.66 22.02
C MET A 16 2.61 -0.67 23.18
N GLU A 17 2.73 -1.16 24.41
CA GLU A 17 3.06 -0.33 25.59
C GLU A 17 4.40 0.40 25.41
N ARG A 18 5.41 -0.26 24.84
CA ARG A 18 6.69 0.36 24.51
C ARG A 18 6.53 1.47 23.48
N THR A 19 5.74 1.25 22.44
CA THR A 19 5.45 2.27 21.43
C THR A 19 4.77 3.49 22.04
N LEU A 20 3.80 3.31 22.93
CA LEU A 20 3.13 4.41 23.64
C LEU A 20 4.09 5.19 24.56
N ASN A 21 4.95 4.50 25.28
CA ASN A 21 5.97 5.14 26.10
C ASN A 21 6.97 5.95 25.25
N TRP A 22 7.32 5.47 24.06
CA TRP A 22 8.18 6.20 23.14
C TRP A 22 7.45 7.37 22.50
N LEU A 23 6.16 7.22 22.18
CA LEU A 23 5.33 8.31 21.67
C LEU A 23 5.28 9.48 22.65
N ASP A 24 5.06 9.22 23.95
CA ASP A 24 5.08 10.26 24.98
C ASP A 24 6.42 11.02 25.01
N ARG A 25 7.53 10.26 24.95
CA ARG A 25 8.88 10.86 24.90
C ARG A 25 9.10 11.67 23.62
N CYS A 26 8.68 11.14 22.47
CA CYS A 26 8.78 11.86 21.19
C CYS A 26 7.94 13.15 21.20
N ALA A 27 6.71 13.07 21.69
CA ALA A 27 5.82 14.23 21.76
C ALA A 27 6.38 15.34 22.67
N LYS A 28 7.00 14.98 23.80
CA LYS A 28 7.67 15.93 24.70
C LYS A 28 8.93 16.55 24.10
N ALA A 29 9.67 15.80 23.29
CA ALA A 29 10.89 16.27 22.61
C ALA A 29 10.61 17.04 21.32
N HIS A 30 9.40 16.92 20.76
CA HIS A 30 9.00 17.53 19.50
C HIS A 30 8.69 19.02 19.71
N GLY A 31 9.66 19.88 19.38
CA GLY A 31 9.59 21.33 19.58
C GLY A 31 9.48 22.15 18.28
N ARG A 32 9.32 21.49 17.12
CA ARG A 32 9.30 22.17 15.81
C ARG A 32 7.89 22.13 15.23
N GLU A 33 7.23 23.29 15.18
CA GLU A 33 5.84 23.42 14.68
C GLU A 33 5.73 23.13 13.17
N GLU A 34 6.77 23.44 12.40
CA GLU A 34 6.83 23.20 10.96
C GLU A 34 7.01 21.71 10.59
N GLN A 35 7.35 20.87 11.55
CA GLN A 35 7.54 19.43 11.34
C GLN A 35 6.34 18.63 11.88
N MET A 36 5.72 17.85 11.02
CA MET A 36 4.56 17.04 11.39
C MET A 36 4.98 15.76 12.13
N LEU A 37 4.36 15.48 13.28
CA LEU A 37 4.49 14.23 14.01
C LEU A 37 3.25 13.39 13.78
N PHE A 38 3.42 12.21 13.15
CA PHE A 38 2.38 11.19 12.96
C PHE A 38 2.56 10.08 14.01
N PRO A 39 1.74 10.05 15.06
CA PRO A 39 1.77 8.96 16.03
C PRO A 39 1.25 7.68 15.38
N ILE A 40 1.81 6.52 15.79
CA ILE A 40 1.57 5.23 15.14
C ILE A 40 0.69 4.35 16.02
N ILE A 41 -0.44 3.89 15.48
CA ILE A 41 -1.28 2.86 16.09
C ILE A 41 -0.66 1.49 15.80
N GLN A 42 -0.41 0.73 16.85
CA GLN A 42 0.08 -0.66 16.80
C GLN A 42 -0.97 -1.63 17.33
N GLY A 43 -0.67 -2.90 17.54
CA GLY A 43 -1.59 -3.90 18.10
C GLY A 43 -1.65 -5.19 17.30
N ASN A 44 -0.85 -5.30 16.22
CA ASN A 44 -0.80 -6.47 15.34
C ASN A 44 -2.21 -6.89 14.88
N PHE A 45 -2.55 -8.17 14.92
CA PHE A 45 -3.83 -8.75 14.49
C PHE A 45 -4.80 -9.01 15.67
N PHE A 46 -4.69 -8.22 16.73
CA PHE A 46 -5.56 -8.32 17.90
C PHE A 46 -6.45 -7.08 17.98
N ALA A 47 -7.72 -7.21 17.62
CA ALA A 47 -8.70 -6.12 17.60
C ALA A 47 -8.68 -5.28 18.90
N ARG A 48 -8.69 -5.95 20.07
CA ARG A 48 -8.61 -5.29 21.36
C ARG A 48 -7.35 -4.43 21.53
N LEU A 49 -6.18 -4.95 21.10
CA LEU A 49 -4.93 -4.19 21.20
C LEU A 49 -4.92 -3.02 20.21
N ARG A 50 -5.52 -3.17 19.03
CA ARG A 50 -5.71 -2.08 18.07
C ARG A 50 -6.53 -0.95 18.65
N GLU A 51 -7.67 -1.27 19.27
CA GLU A 51 -8.52 -0.29 19.94
C GLU A 51 -7.80 0.39 21.11
N GLU A 52 -7.16 -0.37 21.99
CA GLU A 52 -6.39 0.16 23.13
C GLU A 52 -5.29 1.11 22.62
N SER A 53 -4.54 0.70 21.59
CA SER A 53 -3.51 1.51 20.96
C SER A 53 -4.08 2.78 20.35
N ALA A 54 -5.16 2.69 19.59
CA ALA A 54 -5.80 3.85 18.96
C ALA A 54 -6.25 4.87 20.00
N LYS A 55 -6.99 4.44 21.02
CA LYS A 55 -7.47 5.32 22.10
C LYS A 55 -6.34 6.04 22.84
N ALA A 56 -5.19 5.35 23.02
CA ALA A 56 -4.01 5.94 23.67
C ALA A 56 -3.16 6.83 22.74
N THR A 57 -3.18 6.56 21.42
CA THR A 57 -2.35 7.25 20.42
C THR A 57 -3.01 8.53 19.88
N ILE A 58 -4.33 8.49 19.62
CA ILE A 58 -5.09 9.60 19.02
C ILE A 58 -4.95 10.91 19.76
N PRO A 59 -4.93 10.98 21.12
CA PRO A 59 -4.72 12.23 21.83
C PRO A 59 -3.42 12.97 21.52
N TYR A 60 -2.42 12.27 20.98
CA TYR A 60 -1.15 12.88 20.53
C TYR A 60 -1.20 13.37 19.08
N ALA A 61 -2.21 12.98 18.31
CA ALA A 61 -2.33 13.35 16.90
C ALA A 61 -2.70 14.83 16.76
N LYS A 62 -1.85 15.59 16.03
CA LYS A 62 -2.09 17.01 15.72
C LYS A 62 -2.29 17.26 14.23
N CYS A 63 -1.68 16.47 13.39
CA CYS A 63 -1.65 16.64 11.93
C CYS A 63 -1.99 15.38 11.15
N GLY A 64 -2.05 14.22 11.78
CA GLY A 64 -2.38 12.94 11.16
C GLY A 64 -2.02 11.78 12.07
N ILE A 65 -2.40 10.58 11.67
CA ILE A 65 -2.10 9.33 12.36
C ILE A 65 -1.54 8.29 11.38
N ALA A 66 -0.72 7.37 11.90
CA ALA A 66 -0.23 6.25 11.13
C ALA A 66 -0.73 4.92 11.71
N VAL A 67 -0.92 3.93 10.85
CA VAL A 67 -1.25 2.55 11.19
C VAL A 67 -0.08 1.67 10.79
N GLY A 68 0.56 1.06 11.78
CA GLY A 68 1.70 0.18 11.58
C GLY A 68 1.40 -1.28 11.94
N GLY A 69 2.35 -2.18 11.65
CA GLY A 69 2.28 -3.60 12.01
C GLY A 69 1.22 -4.40 11.26
N LEU A 70 0.88 -3.99 10.04
CA LEU A 70 0.07 -4.71 9.07
C LEU A 70 0.89 -4.95 7.78
N SER A 71 0.42 -5.82 6.89
CA SER A 71 1.12 -6.23 5.66
C SER A 71 2.51 -6.85 5.91
N VAL A 72 2.59 -7.69 6.96
CA VAL A 72 3.82 -8.39 7.39
C VAL A 72 3.75 -9.91 7.15
N GLY A 73 2.80 -10.36 6.31
CA GLY A 73 2.63 -11.77 5.92
C GLY A 73 1.28 -12.38 6.29
N GLU A 74 0.36 -11.62 6.84
CA GLU A 74 -1.01 -12.03 7.13
C GLU A 74 -1.85 -12.15 5.86
N PRO A 75 -2.96 -12.93 5.89
CA PRO A 75 -3.99 -12.87 4.87
C PRO A 75 -4.59 -11.46 4.74
N ALA A 76 -4.93 -11.04 3.51
CA ALA A 76 -5.53 -9.73 3.24
C ALA A 76 -6.78 -9.45 4.10
N SER A 77 -7.64 -10.47 4.25
CA SER A 77 -8.86 -10.38 5.05
C SER A 77 -8.60 -9.95 6.50
N LEU A 78 -7.51 -10.44 7.10
CA LEU A 78 -7.15 -10.10 8.47
C LEU A 78 -6.66 -8.64 8.59
N MET A 79 -5.91 -8.16 7.59
CA MET A 79 -5.53 -6.74 7.53
C MET A 79 -6.79 -5.87 7.40
N TYR A 80 -7.73 -6.23 6.54
CA TYR A 80 -8.98 -5.49 6.35
C TYR A 80 -9.82 -5.46 7.63
N GLU A 81 -9.95 -6.60 8.32
CA GLU A 81 -10.62 -6.67 9.63
C GLU A 81 -10.01 -5.69 10.65
N MET A 82 -8.68 -5.62 10.71
CA MET A 82 -8.01 -4.69 11.63
C MET A 82 -8.23 -3.22 11.25
N LEU A 83 -8.34 -2.90 9.96
CA LEU A 83 -8.71 -1.56 9.51
C LEU A 83 -10.18 -1.22 9.82
N ASP A 84 -11.09 -2.19 9.66
CA ASP A 84 -12.51 -2.03 10.02
C ASP A 84 -12.69 -1.75 11.51
N VAL A 85 -11.90 -2.39 12.38
CA VAL A 85 -11.87 -2.10 13.83
C VAL A 85 -11.42 -0.67 14.13
N LEU A 86 -10.50 -0.13 13.34
CA LEU A 86 -9.93 1.21 13.56
C LEU A 86 -10.78 2.33 12.93
N GLN A 87 -11.52 2.04 11.86
CA GLN A 87 -12.29 3.03 11.11
C GLN A 87 -13.17 3.94 11.97
N PRO A 88 -13.99 3.43 12.92
CA PRO A 88 -14.85 4.28 13.75
C PRO A 88 -14.08 5.13 14.77
N LEU A 89 -12.79 4.89 14.96
CA LEU A 89 -11.95 5.60 15.93
C LEU A 89 -11.14 6.72 15.28
N TYR A 90 -11.04 6.75 13.95
CA TYR A 90 -10.22 7.74 13.25
C TYR A 90 -10.79 9.16 13.41
N PRO A 91 -9.92 10.16 13.66
CA PRO A 91 -10.32 11.56 13.55
C PRO A 91 -10.73 11.90 12.12
N GLU A 92 -11.88 12.53 11.93
CA GLU A 92 -12.43 12.84 10.60
C GLU A 92 -11.54 13.82 9.80
N ASN A 93 -10.91 14.77 10.49
CA ASN A 93 -10.18 15.88 9.88
C ASN A 93 -8.65 15.67 9.82
N MET A 94 -8.19 14.43 9.92
CA MET A 94 -6.75 14.11 9.91
C MET A 94 -6.42 13.05 8.90
N PRO A 95 -5.33 13.19 8.11
CA PRO A 95 -4.86 12.14 7.21
C PRO A 95 -4.43 10.89 7.98
N ARG A 96 -4.70 9.74 7.39
CA ARG A 96 -4.45 8.39 7.92
C ARG A 96 -3.49 7.67 7.01
N TYR A 97 -2.37 7.29 7.56
CA TYR A 97 -1.25 6.70 6.83
C TYR A 97 -1.10 5.21 7.15
N LEU A 98 -1.34 4.34 6.17
CA LEU A 98 -1.10 2.90 6.29
C LEU A 98 0.30 2.57 5.79
N MET A 99 1.18 2.20 6.71
CA MET A 99 2.60 2.03 6.47
C MET A 99 2.92 0.71 5.76
N GLY A 100 3.80 0.76 4.75
CA GLY A 100 4.36 -0.42 4.09
C GLY A 100 3.41 -1.15 3.14
N VAL A 101 2.30 -0.54 2.74
CA VAL A 101 1.25 -1.12 1.90
C VAL A 101 1.22 -0.46 0.52
N GLY A 102 1.16 -1.24 -0.57
CA GLY A 102 1.21 -0.66 -1.92
C GLY A 102 0.93 -1.64 -3.05
N THR A 103 0.23 -2.75 -2.81
CA THR A 103 -0.43 -3.48 -3.91
C THR A 103 -1.70 -2.75 -4.31
N PRO A 104 -2.11 -2.78 -5.60
CA PRO A 104 -3.29 -2.05 -6.06
C PRO A 104 -4.57 -2.35 -5.28
N ASP A 105 -4.83 -3.64 -4.97
CA ASP A 105 -5.94 -4.10 -4.16
C ASP A 105 -5.90 -3.54 -2.73
N TYR A 106 -4.73 -3.58 -2.08
CA TYR A 106 -4.57 -3.09 -0.72
C TYR A 106 -4.74 -1.56 -0.64
N ILE A 107 -4.36 -0.83 -1.68
CA ILE A 107 -4.60 0.61 -1.76
C ILE A 107 -6.10 0.87 -1.85
N ILE A 108 -6.82 0.21 -2.77
CA ILE A 108 -8.27 0.40 -2.95
C ILE A 108 -9.02 0.03 -1.68
N GLU A 109 -8.72 -1.14 -1.10
CA GLU A 109 -9.38 -1.61 0.13
C GLU A 109 -9.03 -0.76 1.36
N GLY A 110 -7.82 -0.22 1.41
CA GLY A 110 -7.41 0.72 2.45
C GLY A 110 -8.18 2.04 2.35
N VAL A 111 -8.34 2.59 1.14
CA VAL A 111 -9.11 3.82 0.91
C VAL A 111 -10.58 3.64 1.29
N LEU A 112 -11.19 2.50 0.94
CA LEU A 112 -12.56 2.17 1.36
C LEU A 112 -12.74 2.15 2.88
N ARG A 113 -11.64 1.92 3.63
CA ARG A 113 -11.60 1.92 5.10
C ARG A 113 -11.02 3.21 5.69
N GLY A 114 -11.00 4.27 4.88
CA GLY A 114 -10.63 5.61 5.32
C GLY A 114 -9.12 5.88 5.40
N ILE A 115 -8.28 5.14 4.70
CA ILE A 115 -6.85 5.43 4.60
C ILE A 115 -6.58 6.41 3.47
N ASP A 116 -5.73 7.40 3.72
CA ASP A 116 -5.41 8.50 2.81
C ASP A 116 -4.01 8.41 2.19
N MET A 117 -3.05 7.77 2.90
CA MET A 117 -1.64 7.76 2.53
C MET A 117 -1.04 6.36 2.62
N PHE A 118 -0.14 6.05 1.68
CA PHE A 118 0.54 4.76 1.57
C PHE A 118 2.00 4.95 1.20
N ASP A 119 2.85 4.01 1.59
CA ASP A 119 4.19 3.82 1.06
C ASP A 119 4.46 2.34 0.79
N CYS A 120 5.26 2.05 -0.23
CA CYS A 120 5.67 0.67 -0.47
C CYS A 120 6.91 0.59 -1.36
N VAL A 121 7.77 -0.36 -1.06
CA VAL A 121 8.92 -0.72 -1.91
C VAL A 121 8.54 -1.62 -3.08
N LEU A 122 7.32 -2.17 -3.09
CA LEU A 122 6.89 -3.19 -4.05
C LEU A 122 7.05 -2.76 -5.52
N PRO A 123 6.62 -1.55 -5.95
CA PRO A 123 6.69 -1.15 -7.35
C PRO A 123 8.09 -1.27 -7.93
N THR A 124 9.08 -0.74 -7.22
CA THR A 124 10.48 -0.78 -7.64
C THR A 124 11.12 -2.14 -7.39
N ARG A 125 10.71 -2.87 -6.34
CA ARG A 125 11.20 -4.22 -6.06
C ARG A 125 10.84 -5.19 -7.17
N ILE A 126 9.57 -5.23 -7.60
CA ILE A 126 9.14 -6.13 -8.69
C ILE A 126 9.69 -5.69 -10.04
N ALA A 127 9.85 -4.39 -10.27
CA ALA A 127 10.48 -3.84 -11.46
C ALA A 127 11.90 -4.39 -11.64
N ARG A 128 12.72 -4.38 -10.59
CA ARG A 128 14.08 -4.96 -10.62
C ARG A 128 14.07 -6.46 -10.93
N ASN A 129 12.97 -7.15 -10.71
CA ASN A 129 12.78 -8.56 -11.06
C ASN A 129 12.09 -8.76 -12.43
N GLY A 130 11.94 -7.70 -13.22
CA GLY A 130 11.36 -7.77 -14.56
C GLY A 130 9.83 -7.88 -14.57
N THR A 131 9.14 -7.37 -13.55
CA THR A 131 7.67 -7.38 -13.48
C THR A 131 7.09 -5.97 -13.53
N ALA A 132 6.13 -5.75 -14.42
CA ALA A 132 5.36 -4.53 -14.56
C ALA A 132 3.92 -4.71 -14.06
N MET A 133 3.34 -3.64 -13.51
CA MET A 133 1.90 -3.52 -13.22
C MET A 133 1.24 -2.84 -14.42
N THR A 134 0.17 -3.40 -14.97
CA THR A 134 -0.56 -2.80 -16.10
C THR A 134 -2.04 -2.71 -15.81
N SER A 135 -2.80 -2.00 -16.64
CA SER A 135 -4.26 -1.92 -16.50
C SER A 135 -4.97 -3.28 -16.61
N LYS A 136 -4.28 -4.30 -17.13
CA LYS A 136 -4.81 -5.68 -17.30
C LYS A 136 -4.06 -6.71 -16.44
N GLY A 137 -3.46 -6.27 -15.34
CA GLY A 137 -2.74 -7.15 -14.43
C GLY A 137 -1.22 -7.07 -14.54
N LYS A 138 -0.53 -8.03 -13.92
CA LYS A 138 0.93 -8.06 -13.90
C LYS A 138 1.50 -8.68 -15.17
N VAL A 139 2.51 -8.06 -15.74
CA VAL A 139 3.30 -8.54 -16.88
C VAL A 139 4.68 -8.94 -16.40
N VAL A 140 5.04 -10.21 -16.55
CA VAL A 140 6.41 -10.71 -16.34
C VAL A 140 7.16 -10.58 -17.66
N VAL A 141 7.95 -9.53 -17.81
CA VAL A 141 8.56 -9.13 -19.07
C VAL A 141 9.53 -10.19 -19.64
N ARG A 142 10.12 -11.04 -18.80
CA ARG A 142 11.00 -12.16 -19.22
C ARG A 142 10.30 -13.23 -20.09
N ASN A 143 8.96 -13.31 -20.05
CA ASN A 143 8.21 -14.35 -20.74
C ASN A 143 8.48 -14.34 -22.24
N ALA A 144 8.54 -15.54 -22.83
CA ALA A 144 8.89 -15.73 -24.25
C ALA A 144 7.86 -15.09 -25.20
N CYS A 145 6.60 -14.99 -24.79
CA CYS A 145 5.53 -14.37 -25.59
C CYS A 145 5.81 -12.90 -25.94
N TYR A 146 6.68 -12.21 -25.20
CA TYR A 146 7.04 -10.82 -25.47
C TYR A 146 8.28 -10.65 -26.37
N LYS A 147 8.84 -11.75 -26.92
CA LYS A 147 10.07 -11.70 -27.75
C LYS A 147 9.90 -10.80 -28.97
N GLU A 148 8.74 -10.82 -29.59
CA GLU A 148 8.40 -10.08 -30.80
C GLU A 148 7.18 -9.16 -30.58
N ASP A 149 6.90 -8.81 -29.32
CA ASP A 149 5.82 -7.88 -28.97
C ASP A 149 6.36 -6.44 -28.96
N PHE A 150 6.11 -5.70 -30.03
CA PHE A 150 6.56 -4.31 -30.21
C PHE A 150 5.56 -3.30 -29.63
N SER A 151 4.50 -3.73 -28.95
CA SER A 151 3.59 -2.84 -28.24
C SER A 151 4.18 -2.35 -26.91
N PRO A 152 3.68 -1.25 -26.33
CA PRO A 152 4.09 -0.76 -25.01
C PRO A 152 3.68 -1.75 -23.91
N LEU A 153 4.23 -1.57 -22.69
CA LEU A 153 3.83 -2.37 -21.51
C LEU A 153 2.33 -2.29 -21.25
N ASP A 154 1.78 -1.10 -21.38
CA ASP A 154 0.35 -0.82 -21.22
C ASP A 154 -0.05 0.28 -22.21
N GLU A 155 -1.02 -0.01 -23.05
CA GLU A 155 -1.52 0.91 -24.07
C GLU A 155 -2.24 2.13 -23.47
N ASN A 156 -2.74 1.99 -22.24
CA ASN A 156 -3.42 3.06 -21.50
C ASN A 156 -2.46 3.91 -20.65
N CYS A 157 -1.15 3.66 -20.74
CA CYS A 157 -0.14 4.32 -19.93
C CYS A 157 0.65 5.34 -20.74
N ASP A 158 0.73 6.56 -20.24
CA ASP A 158 1.44 7.69 -20.86
C ASP A 158 2.83 7.96 -20.29
N CYS A 159 3.36 7.05 -19.44
CA CYS A 159 4.68 7.21 -18.83
C CYS A 159 5.82 7.16 -19.88
N TYR A 160 6.99 7.66 -19.50
CA TYR A 160 8.17 7.68 -20.36
C TYR A 160 8.50 6.28 -20.94
N CYS A 161 8.38 5.23 -20.12
CA CYS A 161 8.65 3.86 -20.56
C CYS A 161 7.69 3.43 -21.69
N CYS A 162 6.38 3.59 -21.49
CA CYS A 162 5.38 3.15 -22.48
C CYS A 162 5.40 3.98 -23.78
N LYS A 163 5.78 5.27 -23.69
CA LYS A 163 5.87 6.13 -24.89
C LYS A 163 7.07 5.82 -25.79
N ASN A 164 8.14 5.26 -25.23
CA ASN A 164 9.41 5.17 -25.94
C ASN A 164 9.91 3.74 -26.15
N PHE A 165 9.41 2.75 -25.40
CA PHE A 165 9.97 1.40 -25.41
C PHE A 165 8.89 0.32 -25.51
N SER A 166 9.19 -0.72 -26.29
CA SER A 166 8.32 -1.89 -26.47
C SER A 166 8.61 -2.99 -25.44
N LYS A 167 7.66 -3.90 -25.26
CA LYS A 167 7.85 -5.11 -24.44
C LYS A 167 9.02 -5.96 -24.94
N ALA A 168 9.20 -6.09 -26.25
CA ALA A 168 10.33 -6.83 -26.84
C ALA A 168 11.69 -6.24 -26.43
N TYR A 169 11.83 -4.92 -26.49
CA TYR A 169 13.04 -4.23 -26.06
C TYR A 169 13.29 -4.38 -24.55
N LEU A 170 12.29 -4.12 -23.75
CA LEU A 170 12.38 -4.28 -22.29
C LEU A 170 12.72 -5.72 -21.90
N ARG A 171 12.15 -6.72 -22.60
CA ARG A 171 12.51 -8.12 -22.41
C ARG A 171 13.97 -8.38 -22.72
N HIS A 172 14.49 -7.82 -23.81
CA HIS A 172 15.90 -7.93 -24.15
C HIS A 172 16.77 -7.40 -23.02
N LEU A 173 16.53 -6.18 -22.55
CA LEU A 173 17.26 -5.56 -21.45
C LEU A 173 17.19 -6.38 -20.14
N VAL A 174 16.00 -6.88 -19.79
CA VAL A 174 15.82 -7.72 -18.59
C VAL A 174 16.60 -9.02 -18.68
N ASN A 175 16.66 -9.66 -19.86
CA ASN A 175 17.40 -10.92 -20.06
C ASN A 175 18.93 -10.71 -20.10
N CYS A 176 19.38 -9.54 -20.54
CA CYS A 176 20.79 -9.14 -20.51
C CYS A 176 21.22 -8.60 -19.13
N ASN A 177 20.29 -8.53 -18.16
CA ASN A 177 20.51 -7.93 -16.84
C ASN A 177 20.97 -6.46 -16.88
N GLU A 178 20.51 -5.70 -17.88
CA GLU A 178 20.80 -4.28 -17.99
C GLU A 178 20.05 -3.49 -16.90
N ILE A 179 20.75 -2.56 -16.24
CA ILE A 179 20.17 -1.73 -15.18
C ILE A 179 19.04 -0.83 -15.71
N GLU A 180 19.12 -0.45 -16.98
CA GLU A 180 18.13 0.36 -17.65
C GLU A 180 16.74 -0.30 -17.61
N ALA A 181 16.65 -1.62 -17.74
CA ALA A 181 15.39 -2.36 -17.57
C ALA A 181 14.74 -2.08 -16.22
N ALA A 182 15.52 -2.16 -15.14
CA ALA A 182 15.03 -1.91 -13.78
C ALA A 182 14.58 -0.45 -13.60
N MET A 183 15.29 0.50 -14.21
CA MET A 183 14.92 1.93 -14.19
C MET A 183 13.61 2.17 -14.94
N LEU A 184 13.48 1.72 -16.17
CA LEU A 184 12.30 1.91 -17.02
C LEU A 184 11.06 1.26 -16.41
N LEU A 185 11.17 0.02 -15.92
CA LEU A 185 10.09 -0.68 -15.25
C LEU A 185 9.71 -0.02 -13.92
N SER A 186 10.68 0.56 -13.20
CA SER A 186 10.38 1.32 -11.96
C SER A 186 9.60 2.59 -12.26
N ILE A 187 10.01 3.35 -13.28
CA ILE A 187 9.28 4.53 -13.74
C ILE A 187 7.84 4.17 -14.09
N HIS A 188 7.65 3.08 -14.84
CA HIS A 188 6.33 2.61 -15.21
C HIS A 188 5.48 2.21 -13.99
N ASN A 189 6.02 1.37 -13.10
CA ASN A 189 5.26 0.88 -11.94
C ASN A 189 4.90 2.00 -10.95
N VAL A 190 5.78 2.97 -10.74
CA VAL A 190 5.49 4.14 -9.90
C VAL A 190 4.40 4.99 -10.56
N ASN A 191 4.51 5.26 -11.88
CA ASN A 191 3.48 5.99 -12.61
C ASN A 191 2.12 5.29 -12.55
N PHE A 192 2.10 3.95 -12.68
CA PHE A 192 0.87 3.16 -12.57
C PHE A 192 0.18 3.37 -11.22
N LEU A 193 0.90 3.33 -10.10
CA LEU A 193 0.31 3.53 -8.77
C LEU A 193 -0.12 4.98 -8.54
N LEU A 194 0.65 5.96 -9.02
CA LEU A 194 0.26 7.37 -8.97
C LEU A 194 -1.04 7.60 -9.75
N LYS A 195 -1.17 7.03 -10.95
CA LYS A 195 -2.38 7.12 -11.75
C LYS A 195 -3.57 6.39 -11.12
N LEU A 196 -3.32 5.24 -10.50
CA LEU A 196 -4.33 4.52 -9.72
C LEU A 196 -4.89 5.39 -8.60
N THR A 197 -4.02 6.04 -7.81
CA THR A 197 -4.45 6.91 -6.71
C THR A 197 -5.16 8.17 -7.20
N GLU A 198 -4.75 8.73 -8.32
CA GLU A 198 -5.46 9.83 -8.98
C GLU A 198 -6.88 9.40 -9.40
N ASN A 199 -7.02 8.25 -10.04
CA ASN A 199 -8.32 7.71 -10.44
C ASN A 199 -9.22 7.39 -9.24
N ILE A 200 -8.66 6.87 -8.15
CA ILE A 200 -9.38 6.66 -6.88
C ILE A 200 -9.92 7.99 -6.34
N ARG A 201 -9.09 9.04 -6.30
CA ARG A 201 -9.52 10.39 -5.85
C ARG A 201 -10.65 10.95 -6.70
N THR A 202 -10.57 10.77 -8.03
CA THR A 202 -11.66 11.15 -8.95
C THR A 202 -12.93 10.37 -8.65
N ALA A 203 -12.83 9.05 -8.46
CA ALA A 203 -13.97 8.19 -8.15
C ALA A 203 -14.63 8.55 -6.81
N ILE A 204 -13.84 8.98 -5.80
CA ILE A 204 -14.38 9.51 -4.53
C ILE A 204 -15.15 10.81 -4.77
N ALA A 205 -14.58 11.76 -5.52
CA ALA A 205 -15.21 13.05 -5.80
C ALA A 205 -16.52 12.90 -6.59
N GLU A 206 -16.64 11.83 -7.38
CA GLU A 206 -17.83 11.51 -8.19
C GLU A 206 -18.79 10.50 -7.49
N ASP A 207 -18.55 10.16 -6.23
CA ASP A 207 -19.33 9.20 -5.42
C ASP A 207 -19.51 7.82 -6.10
N ARG A 208 -18.48 7.32 -6.78
CA ARG A 208 -18.50 6.05 -7.51
C ARG A 208 -17.33 5.11 -7.15
N LEU A 209 -16.78 5.26 -5.95
CA LEU A 209 -15.63 4.44 -5.52
C LEU A 209 -15.94 2.93 -5.53
N GLY A 210 -17.16 2.54 -5.19
CA GLY A 210 -17.61 1.14 -5.25
C GLY A 210 -17.58 0.58 -6.68
N GLU A 211 -18.14 1.31 -7.64
CA GLU A 211 -18.10 0.95 -9.06
C GLU A 211 -16.66 0.89 -9.59
N PHE A 212 -15.82 1.86 -9.22
CA PHE A 212 -14.40 1.86 -9.57
C PHE A 212 -13.69 0.59 -9.09
N ARG A 213 -13.92 0.19 -7.83
CA ARG A 213 -13.38 -1.05 -7.25
C ARG A 213 -13.76 -2.26 -8.09
N GLU A 214 -15.05 -2.45 -8.38
CA GLU A 214 -15.56 -3.59 -9.14
C GLU A 214 -14.93 -3.65 -10.54
N ASN A 215 -14.91 -2.52 -11.25
CA ASN A 215 -14.29 -2.42 -12.56
C ASN A 215 -12.80 -2.73 -12.51
N PHE A 216 -12.07 -2.19 -11.54
CA PHE A 216 -10.64 -2.47 -11.37
C PHE A 216 -10.37 -3.94 -11.11
N TYR A 217 -11.13 -4.59 -10.20
CA TYR A 217 -10.96 -6.02 -9.90
C TYR A 217 -11.26 -6.89 -11.11
N ARG A 218 -12.30 -6.59 -11.87
CA ARG A 218 -12.64 -7.30 -13.10
C ARG A 218 -11.50 -7.21 -14.12
N ASP A 219 -10.97 -6.01 -14.34
CA ASP A 219 -10.02 -5.75 -15.43
C ASP A 219 -8.58 -6.17 -15.05
N TYR A 220 -8.15 -5.93 -13.80
CA TYR A 220 -6.79 -6.22 -13.34
C TYR A 220 -6.59 -7.68 -12.91
N TYR A 221 -7.57 -8.28 -12.25
CA TYR A 221 -7.46 -9.66 -11.74
C TYR A 221 -8.20 -10.68 -12.58
N ASN A 222 -8.94 -10.28 -13.62
CA ASN A 222 -9.87 -11.13 -14.37
C ASN A 222 -10.84 -11.90 -13.47
N LYS A 223 -11.26 -11.30 -12.37
CA LYS A 223 -12.14 -11.87 -11.36
C LYS A 223 -13.25 -10.89 -11.05
N GLY A 224 -14.49 -11.35 -11.06
CA GLY A 224 -15.58 -10.63 -10.40
C GLY A 224 -15.25 -10.45 -8.92
N VAL A 225 -15.74 -9.39 -8.32
CA VAL A 225 -15.63 -9.18 -6.86
C VAL A 225 -16.60 -10.19 -6.21
N ASN A 226 -16.08 -11.18 -5.48
CA ASN A 226 -16.84 -12.08 -4.63
C ASN A 226 -17.11 -11.41 -3.28
#